data_0437e655e4f1516c1c113683398e29ea
#
_entry.id   0437e655e4f1516c1c113683398e29ea
#
_cell.length_a   1.000
_cell.length_b   1.000
_cell.length_c   1.000
_cell.angle_alpha   90.00
_cell.angle_beta   90.00
_cell.angle_gamma   90.00
#
_symmetry.space_group_name_H-M   'P 1'
#
loop_
_entity.id
_entity.type
_entity.pdbx_description
1 polymer ?
#
loop_
_entity_poly.entity_id
_entity_poly.type
_entity_poly.pdbx_seq_one_letter_code
_entity_poly.pdbx_strand_id
1 'polypeptide(L)'
;MRSSIQPVRARFAPSPTGHVHLGSARTALFDYLIAQQTKGQFILRIEDTDQKRLVQGAEAELIENLHWLGIKWDEGPDVGGPFAPYRQSERKEIYLKYARELVEKGYAYYCFCSTERLNQVRKEKQAHKELPHYDGLCRQISLEDADKRIVAGEPHVIRFKTPRDGKTTVVDLIRGDVTFDNATLDDYILVKADGWALYHLAAIVDDHLMQISHVIRGSEWLPTSPLHAMIWKAFGWKEPVWVHLSVFLKPSGKGKMSKREASDLQKDGYSIYIKDLKELGYLPEAVINWIALMGWSFDDRSERFSMNDLIDKFSLEKLNPSPAAINFSKLDYFNKTYIKSLPYDDLANQIRPFFEAKGFHPEKDTLIKMAPIINERITTLDESVEKCEFFFVEKIEYSLNDLIIENLSPDDTMGIAEKIVFSLENIQDWNSIELEASLGGLMKDANLTPKQLLSYIREAISGQKVTPPLFESMEILGKPKTIERLRYALEFMRSCIKS
;
A
#
# COMPACT_ATOMS: atom_id res chain seq x y z
N MET A 1 -24.21 -2.99 -29.60
CA MET A 1 -23.64 -1.66 -29.91
C MET A 1 -23.02 -1.15 -28.62
N ARG A 2 -21.71 -1.07 -28.51
CA ARG A 2 -21.07 -0.37 -27.37
C ARG A 2 -21.41 1.11 -27.55
N SER A 3 -22.28 1.67 -26.70
CA SER A 3 -22.43 3.12 -26.60
C SER A 3 -21.03 3.70 -26.45
N SER A 4 -20.69 4.74 -27.21
CA SER A 4 -19.40 5.42 -27.08
C SER A 4 -19.28 5.93 -25.63
N ILE A 5 -18.55 5.16 -24.81
CA ILE A 5 -18.25 5.59 -23.44
C ILE A 5 -17.44 6.89 -23.57
N GLN A 6 -17.94 7.97 -23.00
CA GLN A 6 -17.23 9.26 -23.00
C GLN A 6 -15.90 9.09 -22.25
N PRO A 7 -14.79 9.66 -22.75
CA PRO A 7 -13.52 9.64 -22.05
C PRO A 7 -13.65 10.18 -20.63
N VAL A 8 -13.21 9.43 -19.64
CA VAL A 8 -13.27 9.81 -18.23
C VAL A 8 -12.02 10.60 -17.85
N ARG A 9 -12.19 11.75 -17.23
CA ARG A 9 -11.14 12.47 -16.53
C ARG A 9 -11.31 12.23 -15.04
N ALA A 10 -10.43 11.44 -14.48
CA ALA A 10 -10.41 11.10 -13.06
C ALA A 10 -9.12 11.63 -12.40
N ARG A 11 -9.15 11.80 -11.09
CA ARG A 11 -7.99 12.32 -10.36
C ARG A 11 -7.78 11.62 -9.03
N PHE A 12 -6.56 11.23 -8.76
CA PHE A 12 -6.09 10.96 -7.42
C PHE A 12 -5.54 12.26 -6.82
N ALA A 13 -6.08 12.66 -5.67
CA ALA A 13 -5.82 13.96 -5.08
C ALA A 13 -5.37 13.82 -3.59
N PRO A 14 -4.18 13.25 -3.34
CA PRO A 14 -3.69 13.02 -1.99
C PRO A 14 -3.10 14.27 -1.34
N SER A 15 -3.23 14.34 -0.01
CA SER A 15 -2.43 15.26 0.80
C SER A 15 -1.14 14.56 1.25
N PRO A 16 0.06 15.14 1.06
CA PRO A 16 1.34 14.51 1.41
C PRO A 16 1.62 14.62 2.93
N THR A 17 0.79 13.94 3.73
CA THR A 17 0.81 13.99 5.20
C THR A 17 1.27 12.69 5.85
N GLY A 18 1.89 11.79 5.09
CA GLY A 18 2.42 10.50 5.54
C GLY A 18 2.44 9.44 4.44
N HIS A 19 2.64 8.20 4.84
CA HIS A 19 2.76 7.06 3.92
C HIS A 19 1.45 6.74 3.17
N VAL A 20 1.60 6.22 1.95
CA VAL A 20 0.47 5.74 1.14
C VAL A 20 -0.08 4.46 1.75
N HIS A 21 -1.34 4.50 2.17
CA HIS A 21 -2.03 3.33 2.70
C HIS A 21 -2.93 2.65 1.64
N LEU A 22 -3.34 1.41 1.90
CA LEU A 22 -4.18 0.61 0.99
C LEU A 22 -5.41 1.35 0.46
N GLY A 23 -6.08 2.15 1.30
CA GLY A 23 -7.27 2.91 0.90
C GLY A 23 -6.95 3.96 -0.17
N SER A 24 -5.84 4.68 -0.02
CA SER A 24 -5.36 5.65 -1.01
C SER A 24 -4.92 4.95 -2.29
N ALA A 25 -4.18 3.84 -2.19
CA ALA A 25 -3.75 3.05 -3.33
C ALA A 25 -4.95 2.49 -4.13
N ARG A 26 -6.01 2.02 -3.44
CA ARG A 26 -7.25 1.58 -4.10
C ARG A 26 -7.94 2.70 -4.85
N THR A 27 -8.02 3.89 -4.25
CA THR A 27 -8.62 5.05 -4.92
C THR A 27 -7.83 5.39 -6.18
N ALA A 28 -6.50 5.51 -6.08
CA ALA A 28 -5.63 5.77 -7.22
C ALA A 28 -5.76 4.70 -8.33
N LEU A 29 -5.83 3.42 -7.93
CA LEU A 29 -6.03 2.32 -8.86
C LEU A 29 -7.36 2.44 -9.62
N PHE A 30 -8.47 2.71 -8.94
CA PHE A 30 -9.78 2.78 -9.59
C PHE A 30 -9.92 4.02 -10.47
N ASP A 31 -9.36 5.17 -10.07
CA ASP A 31 -9.24 6.36 -10.92
C ASP A 31 -8.43 6.05 -12.19
N TYR A 32 -7.29 5.37 -12.04
CA TYR A 32 -6.45 4.94 -13.16
C TYR A 32 -7.16 3.98 -14.11
N LEU A 33 -7.80 2.93 -13.56
CA LEU A 33 -8.45 1.90 -14.36
C LEU A 33 -9.57 2.46 -15.23
N ILE A 34 -10.45 3.31 -14.67
CA ILE A 34 -11.56 3.89 -15.43
C ILE A 34 -11.07 4.90 -16.48
N ALA A 35 -10.02 5.66 -16.17
CA ALA A 35 -9.42 6.58 -17.13
C ALA A 35 -8.80 5.82 -18.31
N GLN A 36 -7.99 4.79 -18.05
CA GLN A 36 -7.38 3.98 -19.09
C GLN A 36 -8.41 3.23 -19.96
N GLN A 37 -9.40 2.60 -19.30
CA GLN A 37 -10.46 1.86 -20.01
C GLN A 37 -11.23 2.72 -20.99
N THR A 38 -11.51 3.95 -20.61
CA THR A 38 -12.29 4.90 -21.43
C THR A 38 -11.43 5.73 -22.39
N LYS A 39 -10.12 5.51 -22.40
CA LYS A 39 -9.13 6.32 -23.15
C LYS A 39 -9.22 7.80 -22.77
N GLY A 40 -9.49 8.05 -21.51
CA GLY A 40 -9.53 9.37 -20.89
C GLY A 40 -8.21 9.79 -20.30
N GLN A 41 -8.23 10.51 -19.17
CA GLN A 41 -7.03 11.05 -18.52
C GLN A 41 -7.06 10.76 -17.02
N PHE A 42 -5.96 10.31 -16.48
CA PHE A 42 -5.74 10.17 -15.05
C PHE A 42 -4.79 11.26 -14.55
N ILE A 43 -5.25 12.05 -13.57
CA ILE A 43 -4.54 13.23 -13.06
C ILE A 43 -4.04 12.94 -11.63
N LEU A 44 -2.77 13.24 -11.36
CA LEU A 44 -2.24 13.33 -10.00
C LEU A 44 -2.25 14.81 -9.56
N ARG A 45 -3.01 15.14 -8.50
CA ARG A 45 -3.06 16.47 -7.91
C ARG A 45 -2.64 16.41 -6.44
N ILE A 46 -1.66 17.21 -6.04
CA ILE A 46 -1.19 17.28 -4.66
C ILE A 46 -2.00 18.31 -3.88
N GLU A 47 -2.71 17.86 -2.84
CA GLU A 47 -3.52 18.71 -1.97
C GLU A 47 -2.73 19.09 -0.71
N ASP A 48 -1.87 20.07 -0.84
CA ASP A 48 -0.89 20.55 0.14
C ASP A 48 -1.22 21.92 0.75
N THR A 49 -2.50 22.32 0.75
CA THR A 49 -2.93 23.61 1.32
C THR A 49 -2.70 23.70 2.83
N ASP A 50 -2.67 22.60 3.56
CA ASP A 50 -2.36 22.56 4.99
C ASP A 50 -0.85 22.36 5.22
N GLN A 51 -0.08 23.43 5.04
CA GLN A 51 1.38 23.44 5.14
C GLN A 51 1.91 22.93 6.49
N LYS A 52 1.10 23.00 7.57
CA LYS A 52 1.51 22.54 8.91
C LYS A 52 1.51 21.02 9.05
N ARG A 53 0.79 20.32 8.20
CA ARG A 53 0.67 18.86 8.23
C ARG A 53 1.54 18.16 7.20
N LEU A 54 2.26 18.91 6.36
CA LEU A 54 3.15 18.33 5.36
C LEU A 54 4.30 17.56 6.02
N VAL A 55 4.60 16.40 5.46
CA VAL A 55 5.74 15.57 5.86
C VAL A 55 6.78 15.65 4.76
N GLN A 56 8.00 16.02 5.13
CA GLN A 56 9.11 16.11 4.19
C GLN A 56 9.34 14.75 3.50
N GLY A 57 9.47 14.75 2.18
CA GLY A 57 9.66 13.53 1.38
C GLY A 57 8.39 12.74 1.06
N ALA A 58 7.24 13.05 1.70
CA ALA A 58 6.01 12.28 1.50
C ALA A 58 5.47 12.33 0.05
N GLU A 59 5.67 13.44 -0.67
CA GLU A 59 5.29 13.54 -2.09
C GLU A 59 6.17 12.63 -2.96
N ALA A 60 7.48 12.62 -2.74
CA ALA A 60 8.40 11.76 -3.49
C ALA A 60 8.11 10.28 -3.23
N GLU A 61 7.88 9.89 -1.97
CA GLU A 61 7.50 8.54 -1.59
C GLU A 61 6.15 8.13 -2.22
N LEU A 62 5.18 9.03 -2.25
CA LEU A 62 3.88 8.79 -2.89
C LEU A 62 4.06 8.46 -4.38
N ILE A 63 4.82 9.28 -5.10
CA ILE A 63 5.13 9.11 -6.52
C ILE A 63 5.84 7.76 -6.75
N GLU A 64 6.85 7.45 -5.94
CA GLU A 64 7.59 6.18 -6.03
C GLU A 64 6.67 4.98 -5.81
N ASN A 65 5.82 5.01 -4.78
CA ASN A 65 4.90 3.92 -4.47
C ASN A 65 3.85 3.70 -5.56
N LEU A 66 3.31 4.76 -6.17
CA LEU A 66 2.39 4.65 -7.29
C LEU A 66 3.07 4.07 -8.54
N HIS A 67 4.30 4.50 -8.84
CA HIS A 67 5.09 3.94 -9.95
C HIS A 67 5.41 2.46 -9.71
N TRP A 68 5.78 2.10 -8.48
CA TRP A 68 6.01 0.70 -8.13
C TRP A 68 4.76 -0.17 -8.35
N LEU A 69 3.56 0.35 -8.04
CA LEU A 69 2.29 -0.30 -8.34
C LEU A 69 1.93 -0.31 -9.84
N GLY A 70 2.74 0.28 -10.71
CA GLY A 70 2.45 0.39 -12.14
C GLY A 70 1.36 1.41 -12.49
N ILE A 71 0.99 2.30 -11.55
CA ILE A 71 0.01 3.36 -11.75
C ILE A 71 0.74 4.59 -12.29
N LYS A 72 0.38 5.02 -13.49
CA LYS A 72 0.96 6.18 -14.18
C LYS A 72 -0.13 7.20 -14.47
N TRP A 73 0.19 8.47 -14.37
CA TRP A 73 -0.74 9.57 -14.66
C TRP A 73 -0.34 10.31 -15.93
N ASP A 74 -1.35 10.91 -16.55
CA ASP A 74 -1.19 11.67 -17.80
C ASP A 74 -0.86 13.13 -17.53
N GLU A 75 -1.32 13.65 -16.38
CA GLU A 75 -1.09 15.01 -15.92
C GLU A 75 -0.74 15.01 -14.43
N GLY A 76 0.23 15.85 -14.03
CA GLY A 76 0.65 15.87 -12.62
C GLY A 76 1.79 16.81 -12.32
N PRO A 77 2.26 16.87 -11.06
CA PRO A 77 3.28 17.84 -10.63
C PRO A 77 4.66 17.61 -11.24
N ASP A 78 4.94 16.40 -11.73
CA ASP A 78 6.21 15.97 -12.31
C ASP A 78 6.17 15.86 -13.85
N VAL A 79 5.00 15.51 -14.41
CA VAL A 79 4.81 15.36 -15.86
C VAL A 79 4.21 16.61 -16.52
N GLY A 80 3.67 17.55 -15.72
CA GLY A 80 3.00 18.73 -16.23
C GLY A 80 1.62 18.44 -16.79
N GLY A 81 1.15 19.32 -17.68
CA GLY A 81 -0.15 19.20 -18.35
C GLY A 81 -0.82 20.56 -18.60
N PRO A 82 -1.99 20.58 -19.28
CA PRO A 82 -2.65 21.81 -19.72
C PRO A 82 -3.26 22.66 -18.60
N PHE A 83 -3.45 22.07 -17.41
CA PHE A 83 -4.09 22.72 -16.26
C PHE A 83 -3.13 22.99 -15.10
N ALA A 84 -1.83 22.96 -15.37
CA ALA A 84 -0.79 23.26 -14.36
C ALA A 84 -1.01 24.64 -13.69
N PRO A 85 -0.54 24.80 -12.45
CA PRO A 85 0.18 23.84 -11.62
C PRO A 85 -0.74 22.79 -10.97
N TYR A 86 -0.16 21.59 -10.62
CA TYR A 86 -0.90 20.48 -10.01
C TYR A 86 -0.64 20.33 -8.49
N ARG A 87 0.04 21.31 -7.87
CA ARG A 87 0.10 21.46 -6.41
C ARG A 87 -0.83 22.59 -5.99
N GLN A 88 -1.68 22.33 -5.00
CA GLN A 88 -2.67 23.33 -4.56
C GLN A 88 -2.02 24.55 -3.89
N SER A 89 -0.86 24.36 -3.27
CA SER A 89 -0.07 25.48 -2.71
C SER A 89 0.32 26.53 -3.76
N GLU A 90 0.47 26.14 -5.03
CA GLU A 90 0.82 27.03 -6.13
C GLU A 90 -0.40 27.73 -6.77
N ARG A 91 -1.63 27.45 -6.28
CA ARG A 91 -2.91 27.89 -6.86
C ARG A 91 -3.72 28.85 -5.96
N LYS A 92 -3.10 29.38 -4.92
CA LYS A 92 -3.76 30.20 -3.89
C LYS A 92 -4.63 31.33 -4.48
N GLU A 93 -4.09 32.10 -5.43
CA GLU A 93 -4.79 33.24 -6.03
C GLU A 93 -6.03 32.80 -6.84
N ILE A 94 -5.99 31.63 -7.45
CA ILE A 94 -7.14 31.05 -8.14
C ILE A 94 -8.28 30.83 -7.15
N TYR A 95 -7.99 30.22 -6.00
CA TYR A 95 -9.01 29.94 -4.99
C TYR A 95 -9.59 31.21 -4.38
N LEU A 96 -8.75 32.22 -4.13
CA LEU A 96 -9.21 33.51 -3.61
C LEU A 96 -10.15 34.24 -4.60
N LYS A 97 -9.86 34.14 -5.90
CA LYS A 97 -10.76 34.68 -6.94
C LYS A 97 -12.14 34.04 -6.84
N TYR A 98 -12.23 32.72 -6.81
CA TYR A 98 -13.51 32.01 -6.74
C TYR A 98 -14.21 32.15 -5.40
N ALA A 99 -13.47 32.29 -4.30
CA ALA A 99 -14.07 32.62 -3.00
C ALA A 99 -14.77 33.98 -3.02
N ARG A 100 -14.16 35.03 -3.60
CA ARG A 100 -14.75 36.35 -3.78
C ARG A 100 -15.97 36.30 -4.68
N GLU A 101 -15.93 35.57 -5.78
CA GLU A 101 -17.07 35.36 -6.66
C GLU A 101 -18.27 34.75 -5.91
N LEU A 102 -18.09 33.82 -5.01
CA LEU A 102 -19.16 33.27 -4.16
C LEU A 102 -19.72 34.34 -3.21
N VAL A 103 -18.89 35.24 -2.69
CA VAL A 103 -19.31 36.33 -1.83
C VAL A 103 -20.14 37.34 -2.63
N GLU A 104 -19.66 37.73 -3.82
CA GLU A 104 -20.37 38.68 -4.72
C GLU A 104 -21.73 38.12 -5.16
N LYS A 105 -21.81 36.80 -5.42
CA LYS A 105 -23.07 36.12 -5.75
C LYS A 105 -23.99 35.87 -4.54
N GLY A 106 -23.54 36.20 -3.31
CA GLY A 106 -24.31 36.02 -2.09
C GLY A 106 -24.37 34.60 -1.54
N TYR A 107 -23.54 33.67 -2.07
CA TYR A 107 -23.42 32.29 -1.61
C TYR A 107 -22.34 32.09 -0.54
N ALA A 108 -21.51 33.09 -0.28
CA ALA A 108 -20.55 33.14 0.80
C ALA A 108 -20.57 34.51 1.49
N TYR A 109 -19.89 34.65 2.60
CA TYR A 109 -19.78 35.89 3.34
C TYR A 109 -18.49 35.93 4.18
N TYR A 110 -18.05 37.16 4.53
CA TYR A 110 -16.95 37.38 5.42
C TYR A 110 -17.35 37.21 6.89
N CYS A 111 -16.60 36.46 7.65
CA CYS A 111 -16.83 36.22 9.07
C CYS A 111 -15.64 36.70 9.90
N PHE A 112 -15.89 37.65 10.80
CA PHE A 112 -14.92 38.35 11.64
C PHE A 112 -14.90 37.80 13.08
N CYS A 113 -15.53 36.67 13.35
CA CYS A 113 -15.57 36.08 14.67
C CYS A 113 -14.20 35.55 15.08
N SER A 114 -13.74 35.91 16.30
CA SER A 114 -12.50 35.35 16.87
C SER A 114 -12.67 33.87 17.23
N THR A 115 -11.55 33.18 17.36
CA THR A 115 -11.52 31.77 17.78
C THR A 115 -12.12 31.59 19.17
N GLU A 116 -11.86 32.52 20.10
CA GLU A 116 -12.36 32.51 21.47
C GLU A 116 -13.92 32.57 21.48
N ARG A 117 -14.48 33.49 20.69
CA ARG A 117 -15.93 33.60 20.55
C ARG A 117 -16.56 32.34 19.98
N LEU A 118 -15.95 31.78 18.91
CA LEU A 118 -16.47 30.57 18.27
C LEU A 118 -16.40 29.35 19.22
N ASN A 119 -15.36 29.27 20.05
CA ASN A 119 -15.26 28.24 21.08
C ASN A 119 -16.30 28.40 22.18
N GLN A 120 -16.61 29.66 22.56
CA GLN A 120 -17.67 29.95 23.53
C GLN A 120 -19.05 29.50 23.00
N VAL A 121 -19.41 29.90 21.80
CA VAL A 121 -20.68 29.49 21.13
C VAL A 121 -20.78 27.95 21.04
N ARG A 122 -19.69 27.28 20.70
CA ARG A 122 -19.66 25.81 20.64
C ARG A 122 -19.94 25.18 22.00
N LYS A 123 -19.30 25.67 23.07
CA LYS A 123 -19.53 25.19 24.45
C LYS A 123 -20.97 25.39 24.91
N GLU A 124 -21.53 26.57 24.65
CA GLU A 124 -22.92 26.90 25.00
C GLU A 124 -23.92 25.97 24.31
N LYS A 125 -23.76 25.77 23.00
CA LYS A 125 -24.62 24.85 22.24
C LYS A 125 -24.49 23.40 22.73
N GLN A 126 -23.25 22.92 23.01
CA GLN A 126 -23.02 21.60 23.58
C GLN A 126 -23.68 21.43 24.96
N ALA A 127 -23.67 22.47 25.81
CA ALA A 127 -24.33 22.43 27.12
C ALA A 127 -25.87 22.32 26.98
N HIS A 128 -26.43 22.88 25.91
CA HIS A 128 -27.85 22.75 25.58
C HIS A 128 -28.20 21.52 24.74
N LYS A 129 -27.22 20.63 24.46
CA LYS A 129 -27.36 19.46 23.58
C LYS A 129 -27.78 19.80 22.12
N GLU A 130 -27.45 21.01 21.68
CA GLU A 130 -27.62 21.45 20.31
C GLU A 130 -26.41 21.09 19.46
N LEU A 131 -26.62 21.07 18.13
CA LEU A 131 -25.49 20.88 17.18
C LEU A 131 -24.51 22.07 17.33
N PRO A 132 -23.20 21.81 17.46
CA PRO A 132 -22.18 22.82 17.74
C PRO A 132 -21.83 23.66 16.48
N HIS A 133 -22.84 24.03 15.69
CA HIS A 133 -22.68 24.81 14.48
C HIS A 133 -22.43 26.30 14.79
N TYR A 134 -21.85 26.97 13.81
CA TYR A 134 -21.74 28.43 13.84
C TYR A 134 -23.12 29.07 13.97
N ASP A 135 -23.22 30.11 14.81
CA ASP A 135 -24.51 30.79 15.10
C ASP A 135 -24.97 31.77 14.01
N GLY A 136 -24.12 32.05 13.03
CA GLY A 136 -24.45 32.88 11.89
C GLY A 136 -24.36 34.39 12.14
N LEU A 137 -23.69 34.84 13.20
CA LEU A 137 -23.60 36.26 13.56
C LEU A 137 -23.20 37.17 12.38
N CYS A 138 -22.24 36.76 11.57
CA CYS A 138 -21.73 37.58 10.46
C CYS A 138 -22.52 37.38 9.14
N ARG A 139 -23.54 36.51 9.07
CA ARG A 139 -24.25 36.21 7.82
C ARG A 139 -25.01 37.41 7.23
N GLN A 140 -25.33 38.42 8.06
CA GLN A 140 -26.12 39.58 7.68
C GLN A 140 -25.27 40.85 7.49
N ILE A 141 -23.96 40.78 7.66
CA ILE A 141 -23.06 41.89 7.41
C ILE A 141 -23.11 42.23 5.91
N SER A 142 -23.36 43.50 5.59
CA SER A 142 -23.37 43.97 4.21
C SER A 142 -21.96 43.86 3.59
N LEU A 143 -21.88 43.76 2.26
CA LEU A 143 -20.57 43.78 1.58
C LEU A 143 -19.81 45.06 1.86
N GLU A 144 -20.52 46.21 1.85
CA GLU A 144 -19.91 47.52 2.14
C GLU A 144 -19.30 47.59 3.55
N ASP A 145 -19.99 47.07 4.57
CA ASP A 145 -19.46 47.05 5.94
C ASP A 145 -18.34 46.02 6.09
N ALA A 146 -18.43 44.88 5.40
CA ALA A 146 -17.38 43.90 5.37
C ALA A 146 -16.10 44.49 4.73
N ASP A 147 -16.23 45.16 3.61
CA ASP A 147 -15.11 45.82 2.92
C ASP A 147 -14.43 46.88 3.79
N LYS A 148 -15.20 47.72 4.51
CA LYS A 148 -14.66 48.69 5.46
C LYS A 148 -13.78 48.00 6.53
N ARG A 149 -14.25 46.87 7.05
CA ARG A 149 -13.54 46.11 8.08
C ARG A 149 -12.27 45.42 7.51
N ILE A 150 -12.35 44.91 6.28
CA ILE A 150 -11.22 44.32 5.57
C ILE A 150 -10.14 45.35 5.29
N VAL A 151 -10.54 46.55 4.79
CA VAL A 151 -9.61 47.66 4.56
C VAL A 151 -8.97 48.14 5.86
N ALA A 152 -9.71 48.10 6.99
CA ALA A 152 -9.17 48.37 8.31
C ALA A 152 -8.22 47.27 8.85
N GLY A 153 -7.98 46.18 8.11
CA GLY A 153 -7.07 45.10 8.45
C GLY A 153 -7.65 44.10 9.46
N GLU A 154 -8.97 44.06 9.65
CA GLU A 154 -9.58 43.13 10.60
C GLU A 154 -9.46 41.68 10.11
N PRO A 155 -8.94 40.76 10.93
CA PRO A 155 -8.84 39.36 10.57
C PRO A 155 -10.20 38.75 10.26
N HIS A 156 -10.30 38.01 9.16
CA HIS A 156 -11.54 37.39 8.73
C HIS A 156 -11.33 36.07 8.02
N VAL A 157 -12.40 35.29 7.94
CA VAL A 157 -12.47 34.06 7.12
C VAL A 157 -13.64 34.22 6.12
N ILE A 158 -13.63 33.46 5.04
CA ILE A 158 -14.77 33.34 4.14
C ILE A 158 -15.52 32.07 4.45
N ARG A 159 -16.82 32.17 4.70
CA ARG A 159 -17.70 31.02 4.94
C ARG A 159 -18.71 30.83 3.82
N PHE A 160 -19.03 29.60 3.50
CA PHE A 160 -20.16 29.27 2.64
C PHE A 160 -21.46 29.57 3.39
N LYS A 161 -22.43 30.16 2.70
CA LYS A 161 -23.75 30.52 3.26
C LYS A 161 -24.74 29.37 3.02
N THR A 162 -24.65 28.34 3.85
CA THR A 162 -25.47 27.14 3.73
C THR A 162 -26.94 27.45 3.88
N PRO A 163 -27.84 27.04 2.95
CA PRO A 163 -29.28 27.14 3.15
C PRO A 163 -29.71 26.45 4.45
N ARG A 164 -30.59 27.09 5.22
CA ARG A 164 -31.05 26.54 6.50
C ARG A 164 -32.24 25.60 6.35
N ASP A 165 -33.00 25.79 5.30
CA ASP A 165 -34.23 25.06 5.01
C ASP A 165 -34.03 24.09 3.84
N GLY A 166 -34.89 23.07 3.80
CA GLY A 166 -34.92 22.10 2.70
C GLY A 166 -33.89 21.01 2.82
N LYS A 167 -33.71 20.29 1.72
CA LYS A 167 -32.81 19.10 1.64
C LYS A 167 -31.91 19.21 0.43
N THR A 168 -30.71 18.64 0.54
CA THR A 168 -29.76 18.50 -0.56
C THR A 168 -29.53 17.04 -0.83
N THR A 169 -29.80 16.60 -2.05
CA THR A 169 -29.57 15.24 -2.53
C THR A 169 -28.32 15.22 -3.39
N VAL A 170 -27.43 14.29 -3.10
CA VAL A 170 -26.25 13.96 -3.89
C VAL A 170 -26.50 12.61 -4.56
N VAL A 171 -26.39 12.57 -5.88
CA VAL A 171 -26.54 11.33 -6.65
C VAL A 171 -25.17 10.63 -6.70
N ASP A 172 -25.03 9.53 -5.99
CA ASP A 172 -23.81 8.72 -5.97
C ASP A 172 -23.98 7.48 -6.83
N LEU A 173 -22.99 7.18 -7.66
CA LEU A 173 -23.09 6.09 -8.65
C LEU A 173 -23.33 4.73 -8.01
N ILE A 174 -22.73 4.46 -6.84
CA ILE A 174 -22.78 3.14 -6.17
C ILE A 174 -23.71 3.12 -4.96
N ARG A 175 -24.15 4.29 -4.47
CA ARG A 175 -25.03 4.40 -3.30
C ARG A 175 -26.42 4.91 -3.63
N GLY A 176 -26.63 5.37 -4.88
CA GLY A 176 -27.87 6.01 -5.28
C GLY A 176 -28.04 7.40 -4.65
N ASP A 177 -29.25 7.82 -4.44
CA ASP A 177 -29.60 9.13 -3.91
C ASP A 177 -29.35 9.20 -2.40
N VAL A 178 -28.41 10.06 -2.01
CA VAL A 178 -28.10 10.33 -0.59
C VAL A 178 -28.58 11.73 -0.24
N THR A 179 -29.61 11.81 0.61
CA THR A 179 -30.29 13.07 0.97
C THR A 179 -29.92 13.53 2.36
N PHE A 180 -29.57 14.80 2.49
CA PHE A 180 -29.19 15.46 3.73
C PHE A 180 -30.17 16.58 4.04
N ASP A 181 -30.55 16.74 5.31
CA ASP A 181 -31.29 17.88 5.80
C ASP A 181 -30.37 19.09 5.94
N ASN A 182 -30.66 20.21 5.26
CA ASN A 182 -29.81 21.38 5.28
C ASN A 182 -29.67 22.00 6.68
N ALA A 183 -30.66 21.84 7.56
CA ALA A 183 -30.60 22.29 8.95
C ALA A 183 -29.49 21.63 9.76
N THR A 184 -29.02 20.44 9.33
CA THR A 184 -27.93 19.72 9.98
C THR A 184 -26.54 20.12 9.49
N LEU A 185 -26.45 21.03 8.53
CA LEU A 185 -25.19 21.48 7.94
C LEU A 185 -24.74 22.82 8.52
N ASP A 186 -23.41 22.99 8.65
CA ASP A 186 -22.82 24.25 9.15
C ASP A 186 -22.50 25.23 7.99
N ASP A 187 -22.16 26.46 8.34
CA ASP A 187 -21.49 27.39 7.43
C ASP A 187 -19.99 27.13 7.43
N TYR A 188 -19.58 26.24 6.55
CA TYR A 188 -18.19 25.79 6.48
C TYR A 188 -17.25 26.92 6.05
N ILE A 189 -16.06 26.96 6.65
CA ILE A 189 -15.01 27.90 6.22
C ILE A 189 -14.49 27.43 4.85
N LEU A 190 -14.45 28.34 3.89
CA LEU A 190 -13.87 28.12 2.57
C LEU A 190 -12.42 28.64 2.49
N VAL A 191 -12.15 29.80 3.11
CA VAL A 191 -10.85 30.44 3.17
C VAL A 191 -10.54 30.84 4.60
N LYS A 192 -9.35 30.48 5.08
CA LYS A 192 -8.84 30.82 6.42
C LYS A 192 -8.37 32.26 6.48
N ALA A 193 -8.15 32.78 7.71
CA ALA A 193 -7.66 34.13 7.94
C ALA A 193 -6.24 34.39 7.36
N ASP A 194 -5.45 33.36 7.16
CA ASP A 194 -4.14 33.43 6.49
C ASP A 194 -4.23 33.40 4.95
N GLY A 195 -5.46 33.44 4.41
CA GLY A 195 -5.74 33.44 2.99
C GLY A 195 -5.63 32.09 2.30
N TRP A 196 -5.41 30.99 3.03
CA TRP A 196 -5.41 29.65 2.45
C TRP A 196 -6.83 29.11 2.30
N ALA A 197 -7.13 28.61 1.10
CA ALA A 197 -8.37 27.87 0.87
C ALA A 197 -8.34 26.54 1.64
N LEU A 198 -9.48 26.15 2.18
CA LEU A 198 -9.67 24.81 2.70
C LEU A 198 -10.11 23.84 1.60
N TYR A 199 -9.97 22.56 1.90
CA TYR A 199 -10.27 21.44 1.00
C TYR A 199 -11.56 21.62 0.21
N HIS A 200 -12.65 22.02 0.88
CA HIS A 200 -13.97 22.11 0.26
C HIS A 200 -14.05 23.07 -0.92
N LEU A 201 -13.31 24.19 -0.89
CA LEU A 201 -13.25 25.11 -2.00
C LEU A 201 -12.20 24.70 -3.03
N ALA A 202 -10.98 24.41 -2.54
CA ALA A 202 -9.83 24.12 -3.41
C ALA A 202 -10.10 22.90 -4.32
N ALA A 203 -10.62 21.80 -3.74
CA ALA A 203 -10.93 20.60 -4.50
C ALA A 203 -11.98 20.84 -5.59
N ILE A 204 -13.05 21.59 -5.29
CA ILE A 204 -14.13 21.85 -6.25
C ILE A 204 -13.66 22.77 -7.39
N VAL A 205 -12.93 23.82 -7.06
CA VAL A 205 -12.38 24.75 -8.06
C VAL A 205 -11.42 24.00 -8.99
N ASP A 206 -10.57 23.17 -8.44
CA ASP A 206 -9.64 22.38 -9.25
C ASP A 206 -10.36 21.31 -10.08
N ASP A 207 -11.30 20.58 -9.50
CA ASP A 207 -12.09 19.59 -10.24
C ASP A 207 -12.82 20.24 -11.43
N HIS A 208 -13.36 21.46 -11.26
CA HIS A 208 -13.95 22.21 -12.36
C HIS A 208 -12.93 22.63 -13.41
N LEU A 209 -11.86 23.33 -12.98
CA LEU A 209 -10.86 23.89 -13.90
C LEU A 209 -10.08 22.80 -14.63
N MET A 210 -9.80 21.66 -13.99
CA MET A 210 -9.14 20.50 -14.58
C MET A 210 -10.12 19.59 -15.34
N GLN A 211 -11.41 19.99 -15.45
CA GLN A 211 -12.45 19.28 -16.20
C GLN A 211 -12.65 17.84 -15.71
N ILE A 212 -12.59 17.62 -14.40
CA ILE A 212 -12.80 16.31 -13.81
C ILE A 212 -14.26 15.87 -14.03
N SER A 213 -14.44 14.70 -14.64
CA SER A 213 -15.77 14.16 -14.95
C SER A 213 -16.26 13.19 -13.86
N HIS A 214 -15.32 12.52 -13.15
CA HIS A 214 -15.62 11.53 -12.11
C HIS A 214 -14.78 11.84 -10.87
N VAL A 215 -15.41 11.84 -9.70
CA VAL A 215 -14.79 12.03 -8.41
C VAL A 215 -14.92 10.74 -7.61
N ILE A 216 -13.86 9.92 -7.64
CA ILE A 216 -13.77 8.69 -6.87
C ILE A 216 -12.99 9.00 -5.58
N ARG A 217 -13.59 8.69 -4.42
CA ARG A 217 -12.97 8.94 -3.11
C ARG A 217 -13.57 8.06 -2.02
N GLY A 218 -12.96 8.01 -0.85
CA GLY A 218 -13.45 7.24 0.28
C GLY A 218 -14.81 7.77 0.82
N SER A 219 -15.63 6.87 1.33
CA SER A 219 -16.96 7.23 1.89
C SER A 219 -16.90 8.06 3.16
N GLU A 220 -15.74 8.25 3.77
CA GLU A 220 -15.54 9.22 4.87
C GLU A 220 -15.80 10.65 4.45
N TRP A 221 -15.76 10.94 3.15
CA TRP A 221 -16.08 12.25 2.58
C TRP A 221 -17.56 12.43 2.24
N LEU A 222 -18.37 11.38 2.31
CA LEU A 222 -19.80 11.43 2.00
C LEU A 222 -20.57 12.46 2.84
N PRO A 223 -20.31 12.65 4.16
CA PRO A 223 -21.00 13.68 4.95
C PRO A 223 -20.72 15.12 4.49
N THR A 224 -19.66 15.37 3.74
CA THR A 224 -19.32 16.69 3.20
C THR A 224 -19.81 16.91 1.77
N SER A 225 -20.33 15.88 1.13
CA SER A 225 -20.80 15.95 -0.26
C SER A 225 -21.97 16.94 -0.47
N PRO A 226 -22.91 17.15 0.46
CA PRO A 226 -23.94 18.18 0.26
C PRO A 226 -23.36 19.59 0.14
N LEU A 227 -22.33 19.93 0.92
CA LEU A 227 -21.62 21.20 0.76
C LEU A 227 -21.00 21.32 -0.64
N HIS A 228 -20.37 20.24 -1.10
CA HIS A 228 -19.76 20.21 -2.44
C HIS A 228 -20.83 20.43 -3.54
N ALA A 229 -21.94 19.70 -3.49
CA ALA A 229 -23.06 19.90 -4.42
C ALA A 229 -23.60 21.32 -4.40
N MET A 230 -23.73 21.92 -3.21
CA MET A 230 -24.15 23.32 -3.07
C MET A 230 -23.17 24.31 -3.71
N ILE A 231 -21.85 24.08 -3.57
CA ILE A 231 -20.84 24.95 -4.16
C ILE A 231 -20.86 24.83 -5.70
N TRP A 232 -20.96 23.61 -6.26
CA TRP A 232 -21.13 23.40 -7.69
C TRP A 232 -22.34 24.14 -8.23
N LYS A 233 -23.48 24.04 -7.54
CA LYS A 233 -24.72 24.73 -7.87
C LYS A 233 -24.59 26.27 -7.77
N ALA A 234 -23.90 26.78 -6.74
CA ALA A 234 -23.70 28.22 -6.55
C ALA A 234 -22.87 28.85 -7.68
N PHE A 235 -21.93 28.13 -8.24
CA PHE A 235 -21.20 28.54 -9.44
C PHE A 235 -22.00 28.34 -10.74
N GLY A 236 -23.03 27.50 -10.74
CA GLY A 236 -23.77 27.11 -11.95
C GLY A 236 -22.97 26.07 -12.78
N TRP A 237 -22.05 25.39 -12.19
CA TRP A 237 -21.23 24.37 -12.87
C TRP A 237 -21.94 23.01 -12.92
N LYS A 238 -21.61 22.22 -13.94
CA LYS A 238 -22.07 20.83 -14.03
C LYS A 238 -21.30 19.95 -13.04
N GLU A 239 -22.02 19.30 -12.13
CA GLU A 239 -21.42 18.36 -11.18
C GLU A 239 -20.74 17.17 -11.88
N PRO A 240 -19.63 16.65 -11.31
CA PRO A 240 -19.05 15.39 -11.74
C PRO A 240 -19.91 14.19 -11.29
N VAL A 241 -19.62 13.03 -11.81
CA VAL A 241 -20.15 11.76 -11.28
C VAL A 241 -19.46 11.46 -9.95
N TRP A 242 -20.27 11.34 -8.90
CA TRP A 242 -19.76 11.03 -7.56
C TRP A 242 -19.68 9.51 -7.34
N VAL A 243 -18.56 9.03 -6.80
CA VAL A 243 -18.31 7.63 -6.48
C VAL A 243 -17.66 7.53 -5.10
N HIS A 244 -18.41 7.18 -4.07
CA HIS A 244 -17.91 7.06 -2.71
C HIS A 244 -17.62 5.60 -2.35
N LEU A 245 -16.35 5.22 -2.41
CA LEU A 245 -15.84 3.86 -2.12
C LEU A 245 -16.06 3.48 -0.64
N SER A 246 -16.37 2.24 -0.41
CA SER A 246 -16.49 1.70 0.95
C SER A 246 -15.16 1.79 1.73
N VAL A 247 -15.23 1.88 3.06
CA VAL A 247 -14.06 1.81 3.93
C VAL A 247 -13.53 0.39 4.06
N PHE A 248 -12.25 0.25 4.44
CA PHE A 248 -11.70 -1.03 4.86
C PHE A 248 -11.99 -1.31 6.33
N LEU A 249 -12.41 -2.55 6.59
CA LEU A 249 -12.53 -3.09 7.93
C LEU A 249 -11.23 -3.79 8.34
N LYS A 250 -11.04 -3.93 9.65
CA LYS A 250 -9.99 -4.77 10.23
C LYS A 250 -10.06 -6.19 9.68
N PRO A 251 -8.97 -6.99 9.75
CA PRO A 251 -9.00 -8.41 9.37
C PRO A 251 -10.08 -9.20 10.08
N SER A 252 -10.45 -8.82 11.30
CA SER A 252 -11.56 -9.41 12.05
C SER A 252 -12.96 -9.17 11.45
N GLY A 253 -13.08 -8.31 10.42
CA GLY A 253 -14.35 -7.87 9.85
C GLY A 253 -15.14 -6.88 10.71
N LYS A 254 -14.61 -6.46 11.87
CA LYS A 254 -15.32 -5.59 12.82
C LYS A 254 -14.58 -4.27 13.03
N GLY A 255 -15.23 -3.16 12.67
CA GLY A 255 -14.72 -1.81 12.85
C GLY A 255 -13.75 -1.36 11.75
N LYS A 256 -13.65 -0.03 11.56
CA LYS A 256 -12.75 0.58 10.57
C LYS A 256 -11.30 0.37 10.96
N MET A 257 -10.43 0.13 9.97
CA MET A 257 -8.99 0.11 10.14
C MET A 257 -8.47 1.48 10.59
N SER A 258 -7.60 1.51 11.60
CA SER A 258 -7.01 2.73 12.15
C SER A 258 -5.48 2.63 12.21
N LYS A 259 -4.79 3.75 12.43
CA LYS A 259 -3.33 3.79 12.58
C LYS A 259 -2.80 2.94 13.75
N ARG A 260 -3.59 2.80 14.82
CA ARG A 260 -3.20 1.98 15.98
C ARG A 260 -3.17 0.49 15.62
N GLU A 261 -4.20 0.02 14.93
CA GLU A 261 -4.25 -1.37 14.45
C GLU A 261 -3.18 -1.66 13.40
N ALA A 262 -2.79 -0.65 12.59
CA ALA A 262 -1.67 -0.80 11.66
C ALA A 262 -0.36 -1.17 12.38
N SER A 263 -0.09 -0.57 13.54
CA SER A 263 1.10 -0.89 14.37
C SER A 263 1.04 -2.31 14.95
N ASP A 264 -0.16 -2.81 15.26
CA ASP A 264 -0.30 -4.19 15.76
C ASP A 264 -0.10 -5.20 14.62
N LEU A 265 -0.58 -4.92 13.41
CA LEU A 265 -0.34 -5.76 12.23
C LEU A 265 1.16 -5.91 11.89
N GLN A 266 1.96 -4.86 12.10
CA GLN A 266 3.41 -4.92 11.85
C GLN A 266 4.11 -5.95 12.75
N LYS A 267 3.60 -6.19 13.97
CA LYS A 267 4.14 -7.23 14.85
C LYS A 267 3.90 -8.65 14.31
N ASP A 268 2.83 -8.80 13.54
CA ASP A 268 2.45 -10.06 12.89
C ASP A 268 3.03 -10.16 11.45
N GLY A 269 3.93 -9.25 11.05
CA GLY A 269 4.57 -9.23 9.73
C GLY A 269 3.71 -8.67 8.60
N TYR A 270 2.60 -7.98 8.91
CA TYR A 270 1.72 -7.37 7.91
C TYR A 270 1.71 -5.85 7.99
N SER A 271 1.42 -5.19 6.87
CA SER A 271 1.22 -3.75 6.83
C SER A 271 0.08 -3.33 5.91
N ILE A 272 -0.48 -2.14 6.21
CA ILE A 272 -1.43 -1.46 5.34
C ILE A 272 -0.77 -0.35 4.49
N TYR A 273 0.52 -0.15 4.63
CA TYR A 273 1.28 0.86 3.87
C TYR A 273 1.99 0.20 2.68
N ILE A 274 1.91 0.84 1.53
CA ILE A 274 2.48 0.30 0.28
C ILE A 274 4.00 0.15 0.37
N LYS A 275 4.67 1.13 0.99
CA LYS A 275 6.11 1.07 1.24
C LYS A 275 6.52 -0.21 1.97
N ASP A 276 5.83 -0.51 3.07
CA ASP A 276 6.15 -1.68 3.89
C ASP A 276 5.91 -2.99 3.11
N LEU A 277 4.83 -3.07 2.31
CA LEU A 277 4.58 -4.24 1.47
C LEU A 277 5.69 -4.46 0.45
N LYS A 278 6.23 -3.38 -0.14
CA LYS A 278 7.39 -3.44 -1.03
C LYS A 278 8.63 -3.95 -0.28
N GLU A 279 8.91 -3.42 0.91
CA GLU A 279 10.04 -3.80 1.75
C GLU A 279 9.93 -5.25 2.25
N LEU A 280 8.73 -5.76 2.51
CA LEU A 280 8.45 -7.16 2.85
C LEU A 280 8.54 -8.10 1.63
N GLY A 281 8.79 -7.59 0.42
CA GLY A 281 8.97 -8.41 -0.77
C GLY A 281 7.68 -8.91 -1.42
N TYR A 282 6.56 -8.20 -1.23
CA TYR A 282 5.38 -8.44 -2.06
C TYR A 282 5.61 -7.88 -3.48
N LEU A 283 5.10 -8.61 -4.47
CA LEU A 283 5.13 -8.19 -5.87
C LEU A 283 4.04 -7.15 -6.16
N PRO A 284 4.31 -6.11 -6.95
CA PRO A 284 3.31 -5.10 -7.28
C PRO A 284 2.07 -5.69 -7.96
N GLU A 285 2.20 -6.70 -8.80
CA GLU A 285 1.10 -7.40 -9.45
C GLU A 285 0.18 -8.08 -8.44
N ALA A 286 0.74 -8.71 -7.41
CA ALA A 286 -0.02 -9.34 -6.34
C ALA A 286 -0.79 -8.30 -5.51
N VAL A 287 -0.13 -7.20 -5.16
CA VAL A 287 -0.72 -6.11 -4.39
C VAL A 287 -1.84 -5.44 -5.17
N ILE A 288 -1.64 -5.12 -6.44
CA ILE A 288 -2.66 -4.53 -7.32
C ILE A 288 -3.87 -5.44 -7.46
N ASN A 289 -3.66 -6.72 -7.76
CA ASN A 289 -4.74 -7.68 -7.90
C ASN A 289 -5.56 -7.82 -6.60
N TRP A 290 -4.87 -7.88 -5.47
CA TRP A 290 -5.50 -7.94 -4.17
C TRP A 290 -6.30 -6.67 -3.82
N ILE A 291 -5.73 -5.48 -4.05
CA ILE A 291 -6.39 -4.20 -3.82
C ILE A 291 -7.64 -4.06 -4.71
N ALA A 292 -7.55 -4.47 -5.98
CA ALA A 292 -8.67 -4.39 -6.91
C ALA A 292 -9.88 -5.19 -6.41
N LEU A 293 -9.66 -6.38 -5.86
CA LEU A 293 -10.73 -7.25 -5.35
C LEU A 293 -11.32 -6.79 -4.00
N MET A 294 -10.73 -5.79 -3.36
CA MET A 294 -11.28 -5.21 -2.12
C MET A 294 -12.34 -4.15 -2.44
N GLY A 295 -13.51 -4.59 -2.82
CA GLY A 295 -14.68 -3.76 -3.12
C GLY A 295 -15.08 -3.74 -4.60
N TRP A 296 -14.46 -4.57 -5.44
CA TRP A 296 -14.85 -4.83 -6.82
C TRP A 296 -14.75 -6.32 -7.12
N SER A 297 -15.60 -6.84 -7.99
CA SER A 297 -15.50 -8.20 -8.54
C SER A 297 -15.92 -8.20 -10.00
N PHE A 298 -15.21 -8.95 -10.83
CA PHE A 298 -15.60 -9.14 -12.23
C PHE A 298 -16.77 -10.12 -12.35
N ASP A 299 -16.63 -11.26 -11.68
CA ASP A 299 -17.60 -12.33 -11.54
C ASP A 299 -17.36 -13.09 -10.23
N ASP A 300 -18.12 -14.19 -9.98
CA ASP A 300 -18.03 -14.97 -8.75
C ASP A 300 -16.85 -15.96 -8.70
N ARG A 301 -16.01 -16.02 -9.74
CA ARG A 301 -14.97 -17.05 -9.90
C ARG A 301 -13.58 -16.49 -10.18
N SER A 302 -13.51 -15.41 -10.94
CA SER A 302 -12.23 -14.85 -11.39
C SER A 302 -11.59 -14.03 -10.28
N GLU A 303 -10.39 -14.41 -9.89
CA GLU A 303 -9.64 -13.73 -8.82
C GLU A 303 -8.22 -13.28 -9.24
N ARG A 304 -7.77 -13.70 -10.44
CA ARG A 304 -6.43 -13.32 -10.94
C ARG A 304 -6.57 -12.44 -12.16
N PHE A 305 -6.00 -11.26 -12.06
CA PHE A 305 -6.06 -10.24 -13.09
C PHE A 305 -4.68 -9.58 -13.23
N SER A 306 -4.16 -9.54 -14.42
CA SER A 306 -3.07 -8.61 -14.76
C SER A 306 -3.60 -7.17 -14.78
N MET A 307 -2.70 -6.18 -14.80
CA MET A 307 -3.11 -4.77 -14.94
C MET A 307 -3.95 -4.57 -16.23
N ASN A 308 -3.58 -5.20 -17.34
CA ASN A 308 -4.35 -5.12 -18.58
C ASN A 308 -5.73 -5.76 -18.44
N ASP A 309 -5.84 -6.93 -17.78
CA ASP A 309 -7.14 -7.53 -17.48
C ASP A 309 -8.01 -6.61 -16.64
N LEU A 310 -7.43 -5.94 -15.64
CA LEU A 310 -8.15 -4.98 -14.81
C LEU A 310 -8.65 -3.80 -15.64
N ILE A 311 -7.83 -3.21 -16.49
CA ILE A 311 -8.23 -2.12 -17.39
C ILE A 311 -9.39 -2.54 -18.29
N ASP A 312 -9.34 -3.75 -18.87
CA ASP A 312 -10.36 -4.23 -19.78
C ASP A 312 -11.69 -4.59 -19.10
N LYS A 313 -11.62 -5.10 -17.86
CA LYS A 313 -12.76 -5.71 -17.16
C LYS A 313 -13.36 -4.85 -16.06
N PHE A 314 -12.63 -3.82 -15.61
CA PHE A 314 -13.09 -2.93 -14.53
C PHE A 314 -14.38 -2.23 -14.91
N SER A 315 -15.26 -2.01 -13.95
CA SER A 315 -16.51 -1.29 -14.14
C SER A 315 -16.95 -0.68 -12.81
N LEU A 316 -17.30 0.59 -12.84
CA LEU A 316 -17.76 1.33 -11.65
C LEU A 316 -19.09 0.76 -11.13
N GLU A 317 -19.95 0.22 -11.99
CA GLU A 317 -21.23 -0.38 -11.63
C GLU A 317 -21.09 -1.68 -10.84
N LYS A 318 -19.92 -2.32 -10.90
CA LYS A 318 -19.58 -3.54 -10.15
C LYS A 318 -18.89 -3.25 -8.82
N LEU A 319 -18.77 -1.99 -8.44
CA LEU A 319 -18.27 -1.60 -7.13
C LEU A 319 -19.28 -1.94 -6.03
N ASN A 320 -18.78 -2.55 -4.96
CA ASN A 320 -19.60 -2.92 -3.81
C ASN A 320 -19.64 -1.76 -2.79
N PRO A 321 -20.83 -1.24 -2.43
CA PRO A 321 -20.97 -0.20 -1.40
C PRO A 321 -20.66 -0.70 0.02
N SER A 322 -20.66 -2.02 0.24
CA SER A 322 -20.40 -2.60 1.55
C SER A 322 -18.91 -2.54 1.91
N PRO A 323 -18.58 -2.29 3.18
CA PRO A 323 -17.20 -2.33 3.64
C PRO A 323 -16.53 -3.69 3.42
N ALA A 324 -15.26 -3.70 3.01
CA ALA A 324 -14.48 -4.89 2.78
C ALA A 324 -13.47 -5.13 3.91
N ALA A 325 -13.44 -6.34 4.46
CA ALA A 325 -12.41 -6.75 5.43
C ALA A 325 -11.07 -6.98 4.71
N ILE A 326 -9.98 -6.53 5.32
CA ILE A 326 -8.63 -6.78 4.83
C ILE A 326 -8.29 -8.25 5.09
N ASN A 327 -7.92 -8.99 4.04
CA ASN A 327 -7.53 -10.40 4.12
C ASN A 327 -6.09 -10.58 3.64
N PHE A 328 -5.14 -10.61 4.58
CA PHE A 328 -3.72 -10.78 4.26
C PHE A 328 -3.39 -12.19 3.76
N SER A 329 -4.06 -13.23 4.25
CA SER A 329 -3.85 -14.60 3.73
C SER A 329 -4.17 -14.70 2.24
N LYS A 330 -5.09 -13.87 1.74
CA LYS A 330 -5.38 -13.78 0.30
C LYS A 330 -4.26 -13.04 -0.45
N LEU A 331 -3.65 -12.03 0.15
CA LEU A 331 -2.46 -11.37 -0.40
C LEU A 331 -1.29 -12.35 -0.50
N ASP A 332 -1.03 -13.10 0.58
CA ASP A 332 0.03 -14.12 0.62
C ASP A 332 -0.19 -15.19 -0.47
N TYR A 333 -1.41 -15.66 -0.61
CA TYR A 333 -1.78 -16.61 -1.66
C TYR A 333 -1.50 -16.05 -3.07
N PHE A 334 -1.88 -14.81 -3.33
CA PHE A 334 -1.60 -14.17 -4.61
C PHE A 334 -0.11 -14.01 -4.81
N ASN A 335 0.60 -13.48 -3.83
CA ASN A 335 2.04 -13.23 -3.95
C ASN A 335 2.81 -14.50 -4.26
N LYS A 336 2.56 -15.56 -3.46
CA LYS A 336 3.14 -16.89 -3.70
C LYS A 336 2.85 -17.41 -5.11
N THR A 337 1.61 -17.20 -5.59
CA THR A 337 1.21 -17.67 -6.92
C THR A 337 1.93 -16.88 -8.02
N TYR A 338 2.10 -15.57 -7.85
CA TYR A 338 2.84 -14.73 -8.80
C TYR A 338 4.33 -15.07 -8.78
N ILE A 339 4.96 -15.21 -7.61
CA ILE A 339 6.37 -15.63 -7.46
C ILE A 339 6.60 -16.96 -8.20
N LYS A 340 5.72 -17.95 -7.97
CA LYS A 340 5.84 -19.27 -8.62
C LYS A 340 5.77 -19.18 -10.15
N SER A 341 5.09 -18.19 -10.70
CA SER A 341 4.95 -18.00 -12.16
C SER A 341 6.05 -17.16 -12.79
N LEU A 342 6.94 -16.57 -12.01
CA LEU A 342 8.06 -15.79 -12.54
C LEU A 342 9.08 -16.69 -13.26
N PRO A 343 9.63 -16.24 -14.40
CA PRO A 343 10.85 -16.82 -14.95
C PRO A 343 11.98 -16.76 -13.91
N TYR A 344 12.84 -17.78 -13.87
CA TYR A 344 13.90 -17.87 -12.85
C TYR A 344 14.90 -16.70 -12.91
N ASP A 345 15.20 -16.19 -14.08
CA ASP A 345 16.01 -14.98 -14.26
C ASP A 345 15.36 -13.75 -13.61
N ASP A 346 14.05 -13.60 -13.77
CA ASP A 346 13.30 -12.47 -13.19
C ASP A 346 13.23 -12.63 -11.67
N LEU A 347 12.95 -13.83 -11.16
CA LEU A 347 13.00 -14.09 -9.72
C LEU A 347 14.36 -13.78 -9.14
N ALA A 348 15.45 -14.26 -9.79
CA ALA A 348 16.83 -13.96 -9.38
C ALA A 348 17.12 -12.46 -9.29
N ASN A 349 16.65 -11.67 -10.27
CA ASN A 349 16.80 -10.23 -10.26
C ASN A 349 16.00 -9.57 -9.13
N GLN A 350 14.81 -10.09 -8.83
CA GLN A 350 13.94 -9.50 -7.81
C GLN A 350 14.36 -9.84 -6.38
N ILE A 351 14.97 -11.01 -6.13
CA ILE A 351 15.48 -11.36 -4.79
C ILE A 351 16.83 -10.70 -4.48
N ARG A 352 17.63 -10.37 -5.48
CA ARG A 352 18.98 -9.77 -5.32
C ARG A 352 19.02 -8.60 -4.33
N PRO A 353 18.15 -7.58 -4.41
CA PRO A 353 18.19 -6.43 -3.50
C PRO A 353 18.04 -6.80 -2.03
N PHE A 354 17.32 -7.89 -1.71
CA PHE A 354 17.13 -8.35 -0.34
C PHE A 354 18.42 -8.95 0.23
N PHE A 355 19.20 -9.68 -0.58
CA PHE A 355 20.52 -10.16 -0.20
C PHE A 355 21.51 -9.00 -0.05
N GLU A 356 21.50 -8.05 -0.97
CA GLU A 356 22.38 -6.86 -0.92
C GLU A 356 22.09 -6.00 0.32
N ALA A 357 20.84 -5.87 0.73
CA ALA A 357 20.44 -5.17 1.96
C ALA A 357 20.97 -5.83 3.24
N LYS A 358 21.28 -7.15 3.18
CA LYS A 358 21.94 -7.90 4.27
C LYS A 358 23.47 -7.92 4.16
N GLY A 359 24.04 -7.23 3.17
CA GLY A 359 25.47 -7.16 2.94
C GLY A 359 26.05 -8.33 2.13
N PHE A 360 25.21 -9.18 1.56
CA PHE A 360 25.64 -10.22 0.63
C PHE A 360 25.68 -9.67 -0.80
N HIS A 361 26.63 -10.12 -1.60
CA HIS A 361 26.78 -9.72 -3.00
C HIS A 361 26.77 -10.96 -3.92
N PRO A 362 25.60 -11.60 -4.09
CA PRO A 362 25.51 -12.85 -4.82
C PRO A 362 25.77 -12.66 -6.31
N GLU A 363 26.52 -13.60 -6.91
CA GLU A 363 26.64 -13.69 -8.36
C GLU A 363 25.28 -14.02 -8.99
N LYS A 364 25.02 -13.47 -10.18
CA LYS A 364 23.75 -13.67 -10.88
C LYS A 364 23.45 -15.15 -11.12
N ASP A 365 24.44 -15.91 -11.55
CA ASP A 365 24.30 -17.34 -11.85
C ASP A 365 23.94 -18.16 -10.60
N THR A 366 24.44 -17.77 -9.43
CA THR A 366 24.05 -18.40 -8.16
C THR A 366 22.58 -18.16 -7.86
N LEU A 367 22.09 -16.92 -7.99
CA LEU A 367 20.67 -16.60 -7.78
C LEU A 367 19.75 -17.32 -8.77
N ILE A 368 20.17 -17.46 -10.04
CA ILE A 368 19.41 -18.21 -11.06
C ILE A 368 19.30 -19.69 -10.66
N LYS A 369 20.38 -20.29 -10.15
CA LYS A 369 20.37 -21.69 -9.65
C LYS A 369 19.53 -21.83 -8.38
N MET A 370 19.45 -20.80 -7.54
CA MET A 370 18.63 -20.82 -6.34
C MET A 370 17.13 -20.66 -6.66
N ALA A 371 16.76 -19.93 -7.71
CA ALA A 371 15.37 -19.62 -8.04
C ALA A 371 14.46 -20.88 -8.10
N PRO A 372 14.81 -21.98 -8.78
CA PRO A 372 13.95 -23.17 -8.86
C PRO A 372 13.76 -23.90 -7.53
N ILE A 373 14.70 -23.77 -6.59
CA ILE A 373 14.62 -24.46 -5.30
C ILE A 373 13.87 -23.66 -4.23
N ILE A 374 13.57 -22.37 -4.50
CA ILE A 374 12.87 -21.48 -3.55
C ILE A 374 11.50 -21.02 -4.05
N ASN A 375 11.24 -20.94 -5.35
CA ASN A 375 10.04 -20.31 -5.92
C ASN A 375 8.71 -20.86 -5.38
N GLU A 376 8.66 -22.13 -4.99
CA GLU A 376 7.47 -22.74 -4.36
C GLU A 376 7.48 -22.64 -2.83
N ARG A 377 8.55 -22.15 -2.24
CA ARG A 377 8.84 -22.23 -0.79
C ARG A 377 8.79 -20.89 -0.08
N ILE A 378 8.77 -19.81 -0.84
CA ILE A 378 8.67 -18.45 -0.32
C ILE A 378 7.27 -17.86 -0.61
N THR A 379 6.78 -17.08 0.31
CA THR A 379 5.56 -16.30 0.19
C THR A 379 5.87 -14.87 -0.22
N THR A 380 6.99 -14.34 0.27
CA THR A 380 7.51 -13.01 -0.04
C THR A 380 8.98 -13.10 -0.48
N LEU A 381 9.48 -12.10 -1.19
CA LEU A 381 10.84 -12.15 -1.73
C LEU A 381 11.92 -12.08 -0.64
N ASP A 382 11.65 -11.38 0.47
CA ASP A 382 12.56 -11.28 1.61
C ASP A 382 12.81 -12.62 2.30
N GLU A 383 11.81 -13.55 2.33
CA GLU A 383 11.98 -14.90 2.85
C GLU A 383 13.10 -15.69 2.14
N SER A 384 13.46 -15.28 0.91
CA SER A 384 14.56 -15.91 0.19
C SER A 384 15.89 -15.80 0.92
N VAL A 385 16.09 -14.70 1.66
CA VAL A 385 17.34 -14.49 2.42
C VAL A 385 17.40 -15.46 3.58
N GLU A 386 16.38 -15.51 4.43
CA GLU A 386 16.34 -16.43 5.58
C GLU A 386 16.60 -17.88 5.16
N LYS A 387 15.99 -18.30 4.03
CA LYS A 387 16.10 -19.68 3.54
C LYS A 387 17.45 -19.98 2.87
N CYS A 388 18.17 -18.96 2.39
CA CYS A 388 19.33 -19.16 1.51
C CYS A 388 20.59 -18.38 1.90
N GLU A 389 20.58 -17.58 2.98
CA GLU A 389 21.78 -16.85 3.42
C GLU A 389 22.96 -17.78 3.72
N PHE A 390 22.68 -19.02 4.09
CA PHE A 390 23.73 -20.02 4.33
C PHE A 390 24.62 -20.25 3.11
N PHE A 391 24.21 -19.98 1.88
CA PHE A 391 25.07 -20.05 0.71
C PHE A 391 26.22 -19.02 0.76
N PHE A 392 26.02 -17.90 1.46
CA PHE A 392 26.90 -16.73 1.40
C PHE A 392 27.72 -16.52 2.68
N VAL A 393 27.30 -17.08 3.82
CA VAL A 393 28.05 -16.98 5.07
C VAL A 393 29.35 -17.77 5.00
N GLU A 394 30.43 -17.26 5.62
CA GLU A 394 31.73 -17.94 5.68
C GLU A 394 31.73 -19.07 6.71
N LYS A 395 31.14 -18.83 7.87
CA LYS A 395 31.10 -19.80 8.98
C LYS A 395 29.67 -20.07 9.41
N ILE A 396 29.41 -21.30 9.77
CA ILE A 396 28.15 -21.75 10.37
C ILE A 396 28.34 -21.81 11.89
N GLU A 397 27.36 -21.29 12.62
CA GLU A 397 27.29 -21.49 14.07
C GLU A 397 26.47 -22.74 14.37
N TYR A 398 27.01 -23.60 15.27
CA TYR A 398 26.37 -24.85 15.63
C TYR A 398 26.02 -24.93 17.09
N SER A 399 24.92 -25.63 17.38
CA SER A 399 24.68 -26.27 18.68
C SER A 399 25.04 -27.75 18.61
N LEU A 400 25.74 -28.27 19.61
CA LEU A 400 26.12 -29.70 19.63
C LEU A 400 24.89 -30.60 19.50
N ASN A 401 23.79 -30.27 20.19
CA ASN A 401 22.57 -31.06 20.16
C ASN A 401 21.94 -31.15 18.77
N ASP A 402 22.09 -30.11 17.95
CA ASP A 402 21.53 -30.08 16.60
C ASP A 402 22.34 -30.92 15.61
N LEU A 403 23.62 -31.14 15.89
CA LEU A 403 24.49 -32.00 15.09
C LEU A 403 24.42 -33.48 15.48
N ILE A 404 23.81 -33.84 16.61
CA ILE A 404 23.66 -35.26 16.98
C ILE A 404 22.55 -35.92 16.16
N ILE A 405 22.87 -37.01 15.48
CA ILE A 405 21.88 -37.80 14.74
C ILE A 405 20.88 -38.41 15.72
N GLU A 406 19.61 -38.27 15.42
CA GLU A 406 18.52 -38.79 16.28
C GLU A 406 18.69 -40.27 16.62
N ASN A 407 18.66 -40.61 17.91
CA ASN A 407 18.86 -41.95 18.47
C ASN A 407 20.29 -42.53 18.35
N LEU A 408 21.32 -41.73 18.07
CA LEU A 408 22.70 -42.12 18.11
C LEU A 408 23.46 -41.43 19.25
N SER A 409 24.55 -42.05 19.70
CA SER A 409 25.49 -41.38 20.59
C SER A 409 26.31 -40.33 19.83
N PRO A 410 26.93 -39.37 20.52
CA PRO A 410 27.88 -38.45 19.88
C PRO A 410 29.01 -39.14 19.14
N ASP A 411 29.59 -40.25 19.69
CA ASP A 411 30.65 -41.00 19.07
C ASP A 411 30.20 -41.73 17.81
N ASP A 412 29.02 -42.36 17.85
CA ASP A 412 28.42 -43.01 16.67
C ASP A 412 28.11 -41.99 15.58
N THR A 413 27.59 -40.80 15.97
CA THR A 413 27.34 -39.72 15.04
C THR A 413 28.62 -39.25 14.35
N MET A 414 29.72 -39.09 15.09
CA MET A 414 31.02 -38.73 14.50
C MET A 414 31.52 -39.80 13.51
N GLY A 415 31.38 -41.09 13.86
CA GLY A 415 31.73 -42.17 12.95
C GLY A 415 30.93 -42.16 11.64
N ILE A 416 29.66 -41.82 11.70
CA ILE A 416 28.81 -41.63 10.50
C ILE A 416 29.24 -40.37 9.73
N ALA A 417 29.51 -39.24 10.41
CA ALA A 417 29.98 -38.00 9.80
C ALA A 417 31.30 -38.21 9.01
N GLU A 418 32.24 -38.97 9.53
CA GLU A 418 33.47 -39.33 8.82
C GLU A 418 33.18 -40.13 7.53
N LYS A 419 32.24 -41.08 7.59
CA LYS A 419 31.82 -41.83 6.41
C LYS A 419 31.13 -40.96 5.37
N ILE A 420 30.29 -39.95 5.80
CA ILE A 420 29.68 -38.99 4.90
C ILE A 420 30.76 -38.20 4.16
N VAL A 421 31.72 -37.62 4.88
CA VAL A 421 32.81 -36.85 4.27
C VAL A 421 33.57 -37.71 3.27
N PHE A 422 33.98 -38.94 3.66
CA PHE A 422 34.70 -39.87 2.78
C PHE A 422 33.89 -40.21 1.51
N SER A 423 32.60 -40.50 1.64
CA SER A 423 31.72 -40.82 0.51
C SER A 423 31.63 -39.66 -0.47
N LEU A 424 31.38 -38.43 0.04
CA LEU A 424 31.23 -37.23 -0.77
C LEU A 424 32.54 -36.78 -1.44
N GLU A 425 33.70 -37.01 -0.81
CA GLU A 425 35.01 -36.73 -1.41
C GLU A 425 35.31 -37.57 -2.64
N ASN A 426 34.76 -38.77 -2.73
CA ASN A 426 34.97 -39.68 -3.84
C ASN A 426 34.01 -39.46 -5.04
N ILE A 427 33.02 -38.58 -4.93
CA ILE A 427 32.12 -38.22 -6.02
C ILE A 427 32.90 -37.44 -7.09
N GLN A 428 32.86 -37.95 -8.35
CA GLN A 428 33.50 -37.27 -9.49
C GLN A 428 32.60 -36.17 -10.06
N ASP A 429 31.36 -36.48 -10.36
CA ASP A 429 30.40 -35.58 -10.93
C ASP A 429 29.52 -35.00 -9.81
N TRP A 430 29.75 -33.71 -9.46
CA TRP A 430 29.06 -33.06 -8.36
C TRP A 430 27.71 -32.51 -8.81
N ASN A 431 26.69 -33.34 -8.80
CA ASN A 431 25.30 -33.01 -9.10
C ASN A 431 24.34 -33.70 -8.14
N SER A 432 23.08 -33.22 -8.09
CA SER A 432 22.07 -33.72 -7.16
C SER A 432 21.80 -35.22 -7.28
N ILE A 433 21.86 -35.79 -8.48
CA ILE A 433 21.62 -37.23 -8.73
C ILE A 433 22.71 -38.08 -8.11
N GLU A 434 23.99 -37.78 -8.36
CA GLU A 434 25.13 -38.50 -7.82
C GLU A 434 25.25 -38.34 -6.30
N LEU A 435 24.90 -37.15 -5.76
CA LEU A 435 24.83 -36.92 -4.33
C LEU A 435 23.75 -37.79 -3.67
N GLU A 436 22.58 -37.88 -4.24
CA GLU A 436 21.50 -38.73 -3.74
C GLU A 436 21.86 -40.21 -3.79
N ALA A 437 22.46 -40.67 -4.89
CA ALA A 437 22.88 -42.06 -5.06
C ALA A 437 23.96 -42.47 -4.03
N SER A 438 24.98 -41.64 -3.85
CA SER A 438 26.09 -41.89 -2.92
C SER A 438 25.59 -41.94 -1.47
N LEU A 439 24.82 -40.96 -1.04
CA LEU A 439 24.25 -40.90 0.32
C LEU A 439 23.18 -41.97 0.55
N GLY A 440 22.42 -42.34 -0.48
CA GLY A 440 21.47 -43.45 -0.45
C GLY A 440 22.14 -44.82 -0.20
N GLY A 441 23.31 -45.02 -0.76
CA GLY A 441 24.18 -46.18 -0.46
C GLY A 441 24.61 -46.19 1.00
N LEU A 442 25.14 -45.07 1.49
CA LEU A 442 25.62 -44.95 2.88
C LEU A 442 24.47 -45.14 3.90
N MET A 443 23.27 -44.67 3.62
CA MET A 443 22.09 -44.87 4.49
C MET A 443 21.78 -46.35 4.68
N LYS A 444 21.86 -47.17 3.62
CA LYS A 444 21.63 -48.62 3.69
C LYS A 444 22.72 -49.30 4.48
N ASP A 445 23.99 -48.98 4.22
CA ASP A 445 25.16 -49.60 4.86
C ASP A 445 25.23 -49.26 6.36
N ALA A 446 24.80 -48.08 6.75
CA ALA A 446 24.78 -47.62 8.14
C ALA A 446 23.46 -47.91 8.86
N ASN A 447 22.45 -48.48 8.19
CA ASN A 447 21.10 -48.72 8.69
C ASN A 447 20.43 -47.47 9.27
N LEU A 448 20.55 -46.34 8.52
CA LEU A 448 19.99 -45.04 8.88
C LEU A 448 18.74 -44.73 8.05
N THR A 449 17.81 -44.07 8.66
CA THR A 449 16.67 -43.48 7.93
C THR A 449 17.10 -42.23 7.15
N PRO A 450 16.42 -41.91 6.04
CA PRO A 450 16.68 -40.67 5.31
C PRO A 450 16.60 -39.42 6.23
N LYS A 451 15.64 -39.38 7.16
CA LYS A 451 15.51 -38.27 8.12
C LYS A 451 16.78 -38.11 8.96
N GLN A 452 17.35 -39.19 9.47
CA GLN A 452 18.54 -39.15 10.33
C GLN A 452 19.75 -38.59 9.57
N LEU A 453 20.10 -39.19 8.43
CA LEU A 453 21.29 -38.78 7.68
C LEU A 453 21.15 -37.38 7.09
N LEU A 454 20.01 -37.09 6.40
CA LEU A 454 19.82 -35.83 5.71
C LEU A 454 19.65 -34.64 6.67
N SER A 455 19.08 -34.85 7.88
CA SER A 455 19.02 -33.80 8.89
C SER A 455 20.42 -33.41 9.38
N TYR A 456 21.30 -34.37 9.64
CA TYR A 456 22.69 -34.08 10.02
C TYR A 456 23.42 -33.27 8.93
N ILE A 457 23.34 -33.73 7.67
CA ILE A 457 24.00 -33.02 6.56
C ILE A 457 23.48 -31.62 6.42
N ARG A 458 22.13 -31.43 6.51
CA ARG A 458 21.51 -30.13 6.42
C ARG A 458 22.02 -29.17 7.50
N GLU A 459 22.02 -29.61 8.73
CA GLU A 459 22.52 -28.84 9.88
C GLU A 459 24.02 -28.53 9.71
N ALA A 460 24.81 -29.49 9.31
CA ALA A 460 26.24 -29.32 9.12
C ALA A 460 26.62 -28.33 8.00
N ILE A 461 25.83 -28.25 6.91
CA ILE A 461 26.16 -27.35 5.79
C ILE A 461 25.45 -25.98 5.87
N SER A 462 24.37 -25.85 6.66
CA SER A 462 23.55 -24.63 6.70
C SER A 462 23.33 -24.06 8.10
N GLY A 463 23.47 -24.82 9.18
CA GLY A 463 23.06 -24.43 10.53
C GLY A 463 21.55 -24.36 10.70
N GLN A 464 20.78 -24.97 9.80
CA GLN A 464 19.33 -24.86 9.75
C GLN A 464 18.66 -26.23 9.69
N LYS A 465 17.55 -26.41 10.45
CA LYS A 465 16.76 -27.67 10.42
C LYS A 465 15.91 -27.81 9.16
N VAL A 466 15.56 -26.71 8.54
CA VAL A 466 14.73 -26.65 7.33
C VAL A 466 15.41 -25.75 6.29
N THR A 467 15.75 -26.32 5.16
CA THR A 467 16.37 -25.63 4.03
C THR A 467 15.61 -25.93 2.74
N PRO A 468 15.93 -25.26 1.63
CA PRO A 468 15.57 -25.76 0.29
C PRO A 468 16.04 -27.21 0.06
N PRO A 469 15.66 -27.88 -1.03
CA PRO A 469 16.05 -29.26 -1.30
C PRO A 469 17.56 -29.48 -1.12
N LEU A 470 17.92 -30.52 -0.35
CA LEU A 470 19.27 -30.65 0.18
C LEU A 470 20.32 -30.93 -0.91
N PHE A 471 20.02 -31.84 -1.83
CA PHE A 471 20.99 -32.23 -2.86
C PHE A 471 21.26 -31.11 -3.85
N GLU A 472 20.22 -30.40 -4.28
CA GLU A 472 20.32 -29.22 -5.12
C GLU A 472 21.04 -28.08 -4.38
N SER A 473 20.82 -27.95 -3.08
CA SER A 473 21.54 -26.97 -2.25
C SER A 473 23.06 -27.33 -2.17
N MET A 474 23.40 -28.60 -2.01
CA MET A 474 24.78 -29.04 -2.04
C MET A 474 25.44 -28.83 -3.41
N GLU A 475 24.69 -29.04 -4.50
CA GLU A 475 25.14 -28.77 -5.86
C GLU A 475 25.49 -27.30 -6.05
N ILE A 476 24.60 -26.39 -5.61
CA ILE A 476 24.80 -24.93 -5.68
C ILE A 476 25.97 -24.48 -4.79
N LEU A 477 26.08 -25.04 -3.57
CA LEU A 477 27.15 -24.71 -2.63
C LEU A 477 28.52 -25.13 -3.17
N GLY A 478 28.54 -26.20 -3.96
CA GLY A 478 29.73 -26.79 -4.55
C GLY A 478 30.48 -27.74 -3.61
N LYS A 479 31.22 -28.68 -4.20
CA LYS A 479 31.98 -29.72 -3.49
C LYS A 479 32.94 -29.15 -2.44
N PRO A 480 33.81 -28.16 -2.75
CA PRO A 480 34.79 -27.66 -1.78
C PRO A 480 34.14 -27.13 -0.51
N LYS A 481 33.15 -26.27 -0.64
CA LYS A 481 32.48 -25.62 0.51
C LYS A 481 31.61 -26.59 1.31
N THR A 482 30.98 -27.56 0.63
CA THR A 482 30.21 -28.61 1.31
C THR A 482 31.11 -29.47 2.19
N ILE A 483 32.26 -29.95 1.66
CA ILE A 483 33.22 -30.77 2.42
C ILE A 483 33.84 -29.95 3.56
N GLU A 484 34.23 -28.72 3.32
CA GLU A 484 34.77 -27.83 4.35
C GLU A 484 33.81 -27.72 5.55
N ARG A 485 32.52 -27.47 5.29
CA ARG A 485 31.51 -27.33 6.35
C ARG A 485 31.26 -28.63 7.11
N LEU A 486 31.19 -29.75 6.41
CA LEU A 486 31.05 -31.06 7.06
C LEU A 486 32.24 -31.37 7.96
N ARG A 487 33.45 -31.05 7.52
CA ARG A 487 34.66 -31.21 8.33
C ARG A 487 34.68 -30.29 9.54
N TYR A 488 34.25 -29.02 9.33
CA TYR A 488 34.15 -28.04 10.42
C TYR A 488 33.13 -28.48 11.47
N ALA A 489 31.97 -29.00 11.06
CA ALA A 489 30.97 -29.56 11.98
C ALA A 489 31.54 -30.75 12.79
N LEU A 490 32.28 -31.63 12.15
CA LEU A 490 32.93 -32.74 12.80
C LEU A 490 34.02 -32.32 13.81
N GLU A 491 34.82 -31.31 13.47
CA GLU A 491 35.81 -30.72 14.38
C GLU A 491 35.15 -30.05 15.58
N PHE A 492 34.07 -29.34 15.36
CA PHE A 492 33.26 -28.70 16.42
C PHE A 492 32.73 -29.77 17.39
N MET A 493 32.14 -30.86 16.89
CA MET A 493 31.67 -31.97 17.73
C MET A 493 32.78 -32.57 18.56
N ARG A 494 33.95 -32.82 17.94
CA ARG A 494 35.12 -33.34 18.64
C ARG A 494 35.60 -32.46 19.77
N SER A 495 35.52 -31.14 19.60
CA SER A 495 35.93 -30.17 20.62
C SER A 495 34.97 -30.14 21.80
N CYS A 496 33.65 -30.24 21.55
CA CYS A 496 32.62 -30.25 22.58
C CYS A 496 32.59 -31.54 23.42
N ILE A 497 32.93 -32.68 22.85
CA ILE A 497 32.90 -33.98 23.55
C ILE A 497 34.16 -34.18 24.42
N LYS A 498 35.27 -33.52 24.07
CA LYS A 498 36.52 -33.56 24.84
C LYS A 498 36.55 -32.57 26.02
N SER A 499 35.67 -31.60 26.03
CA SER A 499 35.50 -30.61 27.11
C SER A 499 34.46 -31.09 28.12
#